data_7cc8ad546735b96309a6792f03a5e8a2
#
_entry.id   7cc8ad546735b96309a6792f03a5e8a2
#
_cell.length_a   1.000
_cell.length_b   1.000
_cell.length_c   1.000
_cell.angle_alpha   90.00
_cell.angle_beta   90.00
_cell.angle_gamma   90.00
#
_symmetry.space_group_name_H-M   'P 1'
#
loop_
_entity.id
_entity.type
_entity.pdbx_description
1 polymer ?
#
loop_
_entity_poly.entity_id
_entity_poly.type
_entity_poly.pdbx_seq_one_letter_code
_entity_poly.pdbx_strand_id
1 'polypeptide(L)'
;VYARYMEAFAGFLDYTDEQIGRVIDYLEEIRELDNTIVVFLSDNGASAEGGQDGHFNTCKSFDIFSPSDDLEVSLEHLEDIGSEYAFNHYPLGWANLGNVPFPWYKTWAYSGGVKDPLIIRYPKAIKDAGTIRSQYEHVIDITPTILDLLEIEKPAHIKGVIQKEMHGK
;
A
#
# COMPACT_ATOMS: atom_id res chain seq x y z
N VAL A 1 5.81 -20.87 12.76
CA VAL A 1 6.42 -19.54 12.48
C VAL A 1 5.72 -18.89 11.28
N TYR A 2 5.74 -19.46 10.06
CA TYR A 2 5.24 -18.81 8.83
C TYR A 2 3.76 -18.45 8.90
N ALA A 3 2.93 -19.32 9.46
CA ALA A 3 1.51 -19.02 9.68
C ALA A 3 1.32 -17.88 10.68
N ARG A 4 2.16 -17.82 11.73
CA ARG A 4 2.11 -16.74 12.73
C ARG A 4 2.48 -15.39 12.14
N TYR A 5 3.47 -15.33 11.25
CA TYR A 5 3.76 -14.10 10.50
C TYR A 5 2.58 -13.64 9.67
N MET A 6 1.90 -14.56 8.99
CA MET A 6 0.73 -14.21 8.19
C MET A 6 -0.47 -13.81 9.03
N GLU A 7 -0.67 -14.45 10.18
CA GLU A 7 -1.68 -14.07 11.16
C GLU A 7 -1.46 -12.62 11.66
N ALA A 8 -0.21 -12.28 12.02
CA ALA A 8 0.13 -10.92 12.44
C ALA A 8 -0.10 -9.89 11.32
N PHE A 9 0.27 -10.23 10.08
CA PHE A 9 0.03 -9.38 8.92
C PHE A 9 -1.47 -9.21 8.64
N ALA A 10 -2.25 -10.29 8.69
CA ALA A 10 -3.71 -10.23 8.50
C ALA A 10 -4.38 -9.37 9.58
N GLY A 11 -3.98 -9.52 10.85
CA GLY A 11 -4.49 -8.67 11.92
C GLY A 11 -4.12 -7.20 11.75
N PHE A 12 -2.93 -6.91 11.21
CA PHE A 12 -2.54 -5.54 10.88
C PHE A 12 -3.38 -4.95 9.74
N LEU A 13 -3.69 -5.73 8.71
CA LEU A 13 -4.57 -5.31 7.62
C LEU A 13 -5.99 -5.05 8.09
N ASP A 14 -6.55 -5.94 8.90
CA ASP A 14 -7.88 -5.79 9.49
C ASP A 14 -7.97 -4.50 10.32
N TYR A 15 -6.99 -4.27 11.18
CA TYR A 15 -6.89 -3.01 11.94
C TYR A 15 -6.74 -1.78 11.04
N THR A 16 -5.95 -1.87 9.97
CA THR A 16 -5.76 -0.76 9.02
C THR A 16 -7.06 -0.42 8.31
N ASP A 17 -7.80 -1.43 7.87
CA ASP A 17 -9.10 -1.27 7.23
C ASP A 17 -10.11 -0.59 8.18
N GLU A 18 -10.15 -1.01 9.45
CA GLU A 18 -10.96 -0.34 10.48
C GLU A 18 -10.61 1.15 10.63
N GLN A 19 -9.31 1.50 10.64
CA GLN A 19 -8.90 2.90 10.75
C GLN A 19 -9.27 3.73 9.50
N ILE A 20 -9.19 3.14 8.32
CA ILE A 20 -9.68 3.77 7.08
C ILE A 20 -11.20 3.97 7.18
N GLY A 21 -11.93 2.96 7.64
CA GLY A 21 -13.37 3.05 7.89
C GLY A 21 -13.73 4.25 8.78
N ARG A 22 -13.02 4.44 9.88
CA ARG A 22 -13.22 5.58 10.79
C ARG A 22 -13.05 6.94 10.11
N VAL A 23 -12.12 7.06 9.14
CA VAL A 23 -11.97 8.31 8.36
C VAL A 23 -13.17 8.52 7.45
N ILE A 24 -13.67 7.46 6.81
CA ILE A 24 -14.87 7.53 5.96
C ILE A 24 -16.10 7.89 6.78
N ASP A 25 -16.32 7.24 7.92
CA ASP A 25 -17.44 7.52 8.84
C ASP A 25 -17.41 8.98 9.31
N TYR A 26 -16.23 9.50 9.66
CA TYR A 26 -16.10 10.91 10.03
C TYR A 26 -16.47 11.87 8.91
N LEU A 27 -16.05 11.59 7.67
CA LEU A 27 -16.44 12.39 6.51
C LEU A 27 -17.96 12.35 6.27
N GLU A 28 -18.60 11.22 6.54
CA GLU A 28 -20.04 11.07 6.46
C GLU A 28 -20.75 11.86 7.57
N GLU A 29 -20.28 11.78 8.82
CA GLU A 29 -20.81 12.52 9.97
C GLU A 29 -20.83 14.03 9.71
N ILE A 30 -19.73 14.57 9.19
CA ILE A 30 -19.64 16.00 8.83
C ILE A 30 -20.28 16.36 7.49
N ARG A 31 -20.87 15.38 6.79
CA ARG A 31 -21.55 15.51 5.47
C ARG A 31 -20.64 15.99 4.34
N GLU A 32 -19.36 15.68 4.42
CA GLU A 32 -18.37 16.03 3.40
C GLU A 32 -17.93 14.83 2.54
N LEU A 33 -18.39 13.62 2.82
CA LEU A 33 -17.97 12.42 2.10
C LEU A 33 -18.24 12.50 0.59
N ASP A 34 -19.41 13.02 0.18
CA ASP A 34 -19.73 13.19 -1.23
C ASP A 34 -19.07 14.40 -1.89
N ASN A 35 -18.50 15.29 -1.09
CA ASN A 35 -17.70 16.42 -1.53
C ASN A 35 -16.20 16.15 -1.49
N THR A 36 -15.79 14.95 -1.12
CA THR A 36 -14.39 14.54 -0.98
C THR A 36 -14.01 13.54 -2.06
N ILE A 37 -12.89 13.77 -2.74
CA ILE A 37 -12.26 12.76 -3.60
C ILE A 37 -11.50 11.82 -2.68
N VAL A 38 -11.91 10.55 -2.62
CA VAL A 38 -11.21 9.51 -1.88
C VAL A 38 -10.43 8.65 -2.89
N VAL A 39 -9.13 8.58 -2.71
CA VAL A 39 -8.23 7.74 -3.51
C VAL A 39 -7.55 6.74 -2.58
N PHE A 40 -7.75 5.46 -2.83
CA PHE A 40 -7.07 4.38 -2.14
C PHE A 40 -6.23 3.59 -3.13
N LEU A 41 -4.95 3.43 -2.83
CA LEU A 41 -4.03 2.67 -3.68
C LEU A 41 -2.93 2.01 -2.84
N SER A 42 -2.31 0.98 -3.38
CA SER A 42 -1.00 0.50 -2.93
C SER A 42 0.10 1.13 -3.79
N ASP A 43 1.26 1.35 -3.23
CA ASP A 43 2.43 1.95 -3.91
C ASP A 43 3.30 0.92 -4.63
N ASN A 44 3.16 -0.35 -4.26
CA ASN A 44 3.83 -1.50 -4.87
C ASN A 44 3.14 -2.81 -4.49
N GLY A 45 3.50 -3.87 -5.17
CA GLY A 45 3.06 -5.22 -4.81
C GLY A 45 3.61 -5.67 -3.45
N ALA A 46 3.15 -6.83 -2.97
CA ALA A 46 3.52 -7.37 -1.68
C ALA A 46 5.05 -7.43 -1.51
N SER A 47 5.55 -7.08 -0.33
CA SER A 47 6.98 -7.04 -0.04
C SER A 47 7.53 -8.44 0.28
N ALA A 48 8.71 -8.76 -0.29
CA ALA A 48 9.47 -9.97 0.03
C ALA A 48 10.73 -9.66 0.86
N GLU A 49 10.78 -8.49 1.49
CA GLU A 49 11.93 -8.03 2.28
C GLU A 49 12.17 -8.87 3.54
N GLY A 50 11.21 -9.71 3.94
CA GLY A 50 11.39 -10.73 4.99
C GLY A 50 12.27 -11.90 4.58
N GLY A 51 12.77 -11.95 3.33
CA GLY A 51 13.61 -13.03 2.86
C GLY A 51 12.90 -14.40 2.84
N GLN A 52 13.69 -15.48 2.86
CA GLN A 52 13.15 -16.83 2.72
C GLN A 52 12.23 -17.23 3.88
N ASP A 53 12.59 -16.86 5.11
CA ASP A 53 12.00 -17.39 6.34
C ASP A 53 11.21 -16.34 7.16
N GLY A 54 11.21 -15.10 6.69
CA GLY A 54 10.67 -13.96 7.44
C GLY A 54 11.71 -13.40 8.42
N HIS A 55 11.37 -12.29 9.06
CA HIS A 55 12.21 -11.67 10.09
C HIS A 55 11.36 -11.37 11.33
N PHE A 56 11.90 -11.67 12.50
CA PHE A 56 11.32 -11.24 13.76
C PHE A 56 11.51 -9.73 13.95
N ASN A 57 12.66 -9.19 13.55
CA ASN A 57 12.93 -7.77 13.58
C ASN A 57 13.59 -7.29 12.28
N THR A 58 12.80 -6.70 11.41
CA THR A 58 13.24 -6.21 10.09
C THR A 58 14.32 -5.15 10.18
N CYS A 59 14.38 -4.34 11.25
CA CYS A 59 15.46 -3.36 11.42
C CYS A 59 16.85 -3.99 11.45
N LYS A 60 16.99 -5.21 11.99
CA LYS A 60 18.27 -5.91 12.01
C LYS A 60 18.72 -6.35 10.63
N SER A 61 17.82 -6.64 9.71
CA SER A 61 18.18 -7.05 8.36
C SER A 61 18.81 -5.94 7.52
N PHE A 62 18.61 -4.68 7.91
CA PHE A 62 19.26 -3.51 7.29
C PHE A 62 20.58 -3.12 7.96
N ASP A 63 20.90 -3.70 9.11
CA ASP A 63 22.17 -3.49 9.79
C ASP A 63 23.17 -4.56 9.39
N ILE A 64 24.11 -4.20 8.52
CA ILE A 64 25.16 -5.11 8.02
C ILE A 64 26.10 -5.64 9.12
N PHE A 65 26.07 -5.07 10.32
CA PHE A 65 26.88 -5.47 11.46
C PHE A 65 26.11 -6.33 12.46
N SER A 66 24.78 -6.43 12.34
CA SER A 66 23.96 -7.30 13.19
C SER A 66 23.76 -8.66 12.52
N PRO A 67 23.73 -9.76 13.30
CA PRO A 67 23.30 -11.04 12.78
C PRO A 67 21.88 -10.90 12.19
N SER A 68 21.65 -11.45 11.00
CA SER A 68 20.31 -11.57 10.46
C SER A 68 19.44 -12.38 11.43
N ASP A 69 18.19 -11.97 11.61
CA ASP A 69 17.22 -12.83 12.26
C ASP A 69 17.06 -14.08 11.41
N ASP A 70 17.28 -15.22 12.00
CA ASP A 70 17.07 -16.52 11.39
C ASP A 70 15.79 -17.20 11.92
N LEU A 71 15.51 -18.38 11.43
CA LEU A 71 14.34 -19.13 11.84
C LEU A 71 14.37 -19.50 13.33
N GLU A 72 15.56 -19.68 13.93
CA GLU A 72 15.72 -20.01 15.35
C GLU A 72 15.24 -18.85 16.23
N VAL A 73 15.66 -17.62 15.94
CA VAL A 73 15.18 -16.42 16.64
C VAL A 73 13.65 -16.29 16.55
N SER A 74 13.11 -16.53 15.35
CA SER A 74 11.66 -16.49 15.13
C SER A 74 10.90 -17.58 15.90
N LEU A 75 11.52 -18.74 16.11
CA LEU A 75 10.96 -19.84 16.90
C LEU A 75 11.00 -19.55 18.40
N GLU A 76 12.10 -18.99 18.90
CA GLU A 76 12.27 -18.59 20.30
C GLU A 76 11.27 -17.51 20.70
N HIS A 77 10.93 -16.60 19.79
CA HIS A 77 10.04 -15.46 20.01
C HIS A 77 8.67 -15.61 19.32
N LEU A 78 8.19 -16.84 19.14
CA LEU A 78 6.97 -17.12 18.37
C LEU A 78 5.75 -16.36 18.89
N GLU A 79 5.60 -16.25 20.22
CA GLU A 79 4.48 -15.57 20.86
C GLU A 79 4.58 -14.05 20.76
N ASP A 80 5.78 -13.52 20.56
CA ASP A 80 6.03 -12.09 20.42
C ASP A 80 5.76 -11.57 19.00
N ILE A 81 5.67 -12.45 17.98
CA ILE A 81 5.37 -12.06 16.61
C ILE A 81 4.00 -11.36 16.55
N GLY A 82 4.00 -10.12 16.06
CA GLY A 82 2.82 -9.26 15.99
C GLY A 82 2.56 -8.44 17.25
N SER A 83 3.45 -8.49 18.25
CA SER A 83 3.39 -7.67 19.47
C SER A 83 4.24 -6.40 19.34
N GLU A 84 4.22 -5.58 20.40
CA GLU A 84 5.06 -4.37 20.50
C GLU A 84 6.58 -4.66 20.60
N TYR A 85 6.96 -5.93 20.80
CA TYR A 85 8.36 -6.37 20.91
C TYR A 85 8.93 -6.82 19.55
N ALA A 86 8.10 -6.94 18.53
CA ALA A 86 8.49 -7.40 17.20
C ALA A 86 8.24 -6.35 16.12
N PHE A 87 9.25 -6.11 15.28
CA PHE A 87 9.07 -5.43 14.00
C PHE A 87 9.19 -6.46 12.88
N ASN A 88 8.23 -7.36 12.84
CA ASN A 88 8.28 -8.56 12.02
C ASN A 88 7.90 -8.33 10.56
N HIS A 89 8.42 -9.21 9.71
CA HIS A 89 8.06 -9.29 8.29
C HIS A 89 7.82 -10.75 7.90
N TYR A 90 6.77 -10.98 7.12
CA TYR A 90 6.44 -12.32 6.63
C TYR A 90 7.46 -12.81 5.58
N PRO A 91 7.59 -14.14 5.39
CA PRO A 91 8.50 -14.71 4.40
C PRO A 91 8.03 -14.53 2.96
N LEU A 92 8.97 -14.61 2.02
CA LEU A 92 8.81 -14.47 0.57
C LEU A 92 7.65 -15.30 -0.02
N GLY A 93 7.38 -16.48 0.52
CA GLY A 93 6.26 -17.31 0.06
C GLY A 93 4.90 -16.60 0.17
N TRP A 94 4.69 -15.83 1.24
CA TRP A 94 3.49 -15.04 1.43
C TRP A 94 3.43 -13.81 0.52
N ALA A 95 4.58 -13.19 0.19
CA ALA A 95 4.63 -12.12 -0.79
C ALA A 95 4.15 -12.61 -2.17
N ASN A 96 4.63 -13.79 -2.61
CA ASN A 96 4.14 -14.39 -3.85
C ASN A 96 2.64 -14.68 -3.81
N LEU A 97 2.14 -15.24 -2.71
CA LEU A 97 0.72 -15.54 -2.57
C LEU A 97 -0.14 -14.27 -2.60
N GLY A 98 0.32 -13.19 -1.95
CA GLY A 98 -0.39 -11.91 -1.90
C GLY A 98 -0.58 -11.25 -3.27
N ASN A 99 0.22 -11.61 -4.27
CA ASN A 99 0.15 -11.04 -5.62
C ASN A 99 -0.53 -11.95 -6.66
N VAL A 100 -0.93 -13.17 -6.30
CA VAL A 100 -1.60 -14.09 -7.23
C VAL A 100 -2.83 -13.43 -7.87
N PRO A 101 -3.02 -13.52 -9.21
CA PRO A 101 -2.32 -14.39 -10.18
C PRO A 101 -1.07 -13.77 -10.84
N PHE A 102 -0.61 -12.62 -10.39
CA PHE A 102 0.51 -11.92 -11.00
C PHE A 102 1.84 -12.47 -10.51
N PRO A 103 2.84 -12.64 -11.41
CA PRO A 103 4.16 -13.13 -11.05
C PRO A 103 4.95 -12.05 -10.31
N TRP A 104 5.78 -12.49 -9.37
CA TRP A 104 6.71 -11.68 -8.60
C TRP A 104 6.04 -10.72 -7.63
N TYR A 105 6.79 -9.80 -7.05
CA TYR A 105 6.44 -8.97 -5.90
C TYR A 105 7.20 -7.63 -5.97
N LYS A 106 7.06 -6.78 -4.96
CA LYS A 106 7.79 -5.52 -4.79
C LYS A 106 9.25 -5.64 -5.25
N THR A 107 9.82 -4.59 -5.81
CA THR A 107 11.16 -4.45 -6.41
C THR A 107 11.32 -5.00 -7.83
N TRP A 108 10.37 -5.79 -8.33
CA TRP A 108 10.41 -6.35 -9.67
C TRP A 108 9.46 -5.61 -10.62
N ALA A 109 9.92 -5.35 -11.85
CA ALA A 109 9.11 -4.73 -12.89
C ALA A 109 8.14 -5.73 -13.57
N TYR A 110 7.74 -6.79 -12.86
CA TYR A 110 6.70 -7.73 -13.25
C TYR A 110 5.35 -7.33 -12.65
N SER A 111 4.28 -7.91 -13.17
CA SER A 111 2.92 -7.52 -12.79
C SER A 111 2.65 -7.60 -11.29
N GLY A 112 3.23 -8.54 -10.56
CA GLY A 112 3.09 -8.62 -9.11
C GLY A 112 3.82 -7.54 -8.33
N GLY A 113 4.74 -6.81 -8.97
CA GLY A 113 5.44 -5.69 -8.35
C GLY A 113 4.89 -4.31 -8.72
N VAL A 114 4.16 -4.20 -9.85
CA VAL A 114 3.77 -2.91 -10.44
C VAL A 114 2.28 -2.80 -10.79
N LYS A 115 1.51 -3.87 -10.64
CA LYS A 115 0.06 -3.88 -10.87
C LYS A 115 -0.68 -3.84 -9.55
N ASP A 116 -0.91 -2.65 -9.06
CA ASP A 116 -1.45 -2.41 -7.74
C ASP A 116 -2.90 -1.96 -7.80
N PRO A 117 -3.71 -2.24 -6.77
CA PRO A 117 -5.09 -1.81 -6.75
C PRO A 117 -5.18 -0.29 -6.63
N LEU A 118 -6.11 0.30 -7.38
CA LEU A 118 -6.51 1.70 -7.29
C LEU A 118 -8.02 1.78 -7.17
N ILE A 119 -8.52 2.45 -6.14
CA ILE A 119 -9.93 2.73 -5.95
C ILE A 119 -10.11 4.25 -5.88
N ILE A 120 -11.03 4.79 -6.68
CA ILE A 120 -11.38 6.21 -6.64
C ILE A 120 -12.86 6.34 -6.36
N ARG A 121 -13.21 7.13 -5.34
CA ARG A 121 -14.58 7.50 -5.02
C ARG A 121 -14.74 9.02 -5.15
N TYR A 122 -15.61 9.47 -6.05
CA TYR A 122 -16.05 10.86 -6.16
C TYR A 122 -17.39 10.92 -6.88
N PRO A 123 -18.53 10.83 -6.16
CA PRO A 123 -19.87 10.69 -6.77
C PRO A 123 -20.30 11.92 -7.56
N LYS A 124 -19.68 13.07 -7.37
CA LYS A 124 -19.95 14.26 -8.19
C LYS A 124 -19.57 14.06 -9.66
N ALA A 125 -18.47 13.36 -9.95
CA ALA A 125 -18.00 13.09 -11.30
C ALA A 125 -18.22 11.63 -11.73
N ILE A 126 -17.99 10.65 -10.85
CA ILE A 126 -18.09 9.21 -11.16
C ILE A 126 -19.54 8.75 -10.99
N LYS A 127 -20.22 8.47 -12.11
CA LYS A 127 -21.67 8.10 -12.11
C LYS A 127 -21.89 6.59 -12.19
N ASP A 128 -20.93 5.83 -12.59
CA ASP A 128 -20.97 4.37 -12.75
C ASP A 128 -20.18 3.68 -11.62
N ALA A 129 -20.50 4.03 -10.38
CA ALA A 129 -19.88 3.46 -9.19
C ALA A 129 -20.00 1.92 -9.14
N GLY A 130 -19.01 1.27 -8.56
CA GLY A 130 -18.94 -0.20 -8.44
C GLY A 130 -18.45 -0.91 -9.70
N THR A 131 -18.05 -0.19 -10.74
CA THR A 131 -17.49 -0.81 -11.95
C THR A 131 -15.99 -1.05 -11.83
N ILE A 132 -15.54 -2.19 -12.37
CA ILE A 132 -14.10 -2.48 -12.52
C ILE A 132 -13.62 -1.90 -13.86
N ARG A 133 -12.54 -1.14 -13.80
CA ARG A 133 -11.86 -0.57 -14.96
C ARG A 133 -10.59 -1.34 -15.26
N SER A 134 -10.30 -1.56 -16.53
CA SER A 134 -9.14 -2.35 -16.99
C SER A 134 -8.19 -1.58 -17.91
N GLN A 135 -8.41 -0.27 -18.06
CA GLN A 135 -7.47 0.58 -18.80
C GLN A 135 -6.12 0.65 -18.06
N TYR A 136 -5.08 0.94 -18.81
CA TYR A 136 -3.76 1.18 -18.23
C TYR A 136 -3.73 2.55 -17.56
N GLU A 137 -3.34 2.57 -16.29
CA GLU A 137 -3.14 3.76 -15.48
C GLU A 137 -1.74 3.75 -14.88
N HIS A 138 -1.24 4.91 -14.53
CA HIS A 138 0.03 5.05 -13.84
C HIS A 138 -0.10 6.05 -12.68
N VAL A 139 0.68 5.89 -11.60
CA VAL A 139 0.61 6.77 -10.43
C VAL A 139 0.78 8.26 -10.76
N ILE A 140 1.52 8.58 -11.85
CA ILE A 140 1.68 9.96 -12.32
C ILE A 140 0.38 10.59 -12.86
N ASP A 141 -0.63 9.79 -13.17
CA ASP A 141 -1.92 10.25 -13.69
C ASP A 141 -2.85 10.74 -12.57
N ILE A 142 -2.58 10.39 -11.32
CA ILE A 142 -3.42 10.77 -10.16
C ILE A 142 -3.49 12.30 -10.00
N THR A 143 -2.35 12.98 -10.01
CA THR A 143 -2.33 14.44 -9.81
C THR A 143 -3.07 15.20 -10.91
N PRO A 144 -2.81 14.98 -12.22
CA PRO A 144 -3.59 15.64 -13.27
C PRO A 144 -5.07 15.28 -13.20
N THR A 145 -5.44 14.04 -12.89
CA THR A 145 -6.84 13.63 -12.70
C THR A 145 -7.52 14.42 -11.57
N ILE A 146 -6.85 14.61 -10.43
CA ILE A 146 -7.40 15.40 -9.32
C ILE A 146 -7.61 16.86 -9.74
N LEU A 147 -6.65 17.44 -10.45
CA LEU A 147 -6.76 18.82 -10.94
C LEU A 147 -7.94 18.96 -11.91
N ASP A 148 -8.10 18.02 -12.83
CA ASP A 148 -9.20 17.99 -13.78
C ASP A 148 -10.57 17.84 -13.08
N LEU A 149 -10.69 16.90 -12.14
CA LEU A 149 -11.91 16.70 -11.35
C LEU A 149 -12.32 17.91 -10.52
N LEU A 150 -11.36 18.74 -10.13
CA LEU A 150 -11.58 19.96 -9.35
C LEU A 150 -11.63 21.23 -10.23
N GLU A 151 -11.51 21.10 -11.55
CA GLU A 151 -11.46 22.22 -12.50
C GLU A 151 -10.35 23.24 -12.15
N ILE A 152 -9.22 22.75 -11.65
CA ILE A 152 -8.06 23.57 -11.26
C ILE A 152 -7.02 23.55 -12.38
N GLU A 153 -6.70 24.74 -12.92
CA GLU A 153 -5.60 24.87 -13.89
C GLU A 153 -4.26 24.50 -13.23
N LYS A 154 -3.43 23.77 -13.98
CA LYS A 154 -2.09 23.45 -13.55
C LYS A 154 -1.30 24.72 -13.28
N PRO A 155 -0.74 24.91 -12.07
CA PRO A 155 0.03 26.10 -11.75
C PRO A 155 1.35 26.13 -12.53
N ALA A 156 1.63 27.23 -13.24
CA ALA A 156 2.92 27.43 -13.90
C ALA A 156 4.07 27.68 -12.89
N HIS A 157 3.75 28.14 -11.69
CA HIS A 157 4.71 28.40 -10.62
C HIS A 157 4.15 27.93 -9.27
N ILE A 158 5.00 27.31 -8.45
CA ILE A 158 4.69 27.01 -7.05
C ILE A 158 5.78 27.62 -6.19
N LYS A 159 5.39 28.51 -5.26
CA LYS A 159 6.31 29.24 -4.37
C LYS A 159 7.47 29.90 -5.13
N GLY A 160 7.18 30.48 -6.30
CA GLY A 160 8.16 31.16 -7.15
C GLY A 160 9.03 30.25 -8.04
N VAL A 161 8.85 28.96 -7.95
CA VAL A 161 9.57 27.97 -8.78
C VAL A 161 8.72 27.59 -9.98
N ILE A 162 9.30 27.70 -11.18
CA ILE A 162 8.67 27.29 -12.44
C ILE A 162 8.45 25.78 -12.40
N GLN A 163 7.23 25.36 -12.68
CA GLN A 163 6.86 23.94 -12.71
C GLN A 163 7.15 23.32 -14.07
N LYS A 164 7.70 22.11 -14.06
CA LYS A 164 7.85 21.29 -15.26
C LYS A 164 6.49 20.80 -15.78
N GLU A 165 6.45 20.43 -17.04
CA GLU A 165 5.27 19.79 -17.60
C GLU A 165 4.96 18.47 -16.88
N MET A 166 3.69 18.18 -16.62
CA MET A 166 3.26 16.91 -16.06
C MET A 166 3.33 15.83 -17.15
N HIS A 167 3.89 14.69 -16.85
CA HIS A 167 3.94 13.55 -17.78
C HIS A 167 2.66 12.71 -17.75
N GLY A 168 1.91 12.73 -16.64
CA GLY A 168 0.60 12.08 -16.51
C GLY A 168 -0.50 12.80 -17.30
N LYS A 169 -1.56 12.07 -17.64
CA LYS A 169 -2.72 12.53 -18.43
C LYS A 169 -4.00 12.51 -17.61
#